data_90ce38e6df76da54b97e59f7ffd4f955
#
_entry.id   90ce38e6df76da54b97e59f7ffd4f955
#
_cell.length_a   1.000
_cell.length_b   1.000
_cell.length_c   1.000
_cell.angle_alpha   90.00
_cell.angle_beta   90.00
_cell.angle_gamma   90.00
#
_symmetry.space_group_name_H-M   'P 1'
#
loop_
_entity.id
_entity.type
_entity.pdbx_description
1 polymer ?
#
loop_
_entity_poly.entity_id
_entity_poly.type
_entity_poly.pdbx_seq_one_letter_code
_entity_poly.pdbx_strand_id
1 'polypeptide(L)'
;MNFDSIIKNGLVILENGEQEVEVGIKDGKIAAIGQDLGTSAKIIDAKGSIVSPGMVDAHVHITEPGGGYRDEWEGYDTGTRASAKGGVTTIIEMPLNQVPATVDEESIQEKFKAGKGKLSVDVASYGGLVPFNLDGGIQELDNNGVVAYKCFVATCGDRSIEGDFMNVDDYSPVSYTHLRAHETGRNL
;
A
#
# COMPACT_ATOMS: atom_id res chain seq x y z
N MET A 1 21.27 16.53 19.22
CA MET A 1 20.65 15.18 19.07
C MET A 1 21.53 14.40 18.08
N ASN A 2 21.85 13.10 18.35
CA ASN A 2 22.59 12.30 17.37
C ASN A 2 21.61 11.66 16.40
N PHE A 3 21.69 12.01 15.14
CA PHE A 3 20.89 11.42 14.05
C PHE A 3 21.66 10.25 13.40
N ASP A 4 20.92 9.26 12.90
CA ASP A 4 21.51 8.15 12.12
C ASP A 4 21.87 8.64 10.72
N SER A 5 21.02 9.51 10.17
CA SER A 5 21.29 10.21 8.91
C SER A 5 20.67 11.61 8.91
N ILE A 6 21.28 12.50 8.09
CA ILE A 6 20.72 13.83 7.82
C ILE A 6 20.70 14.02 6.30
N ILE A 7 19.55 14.45 5.79
CA ILE A 7 19.42 14.90 4.40
C ILE A 7 19.69 16.41 4.40
N LYS A 8 20.59 16.86 3.53
CA LYS A 8 21.01 18.27 3.37
C LYS A 8 20.92 18.73 1.94
N ASN A 9 20.97 20.04 1.77
CA ASN A 9 21.03 20.70 0.44
C ASN A 9 19.89 20.31 -0.49
N GLY A 10 18.68 20.13 0.05
CA GLY A 10 17.47 19.87 -0.72
C GLY A 10 16.36 20.89 -0.47
N LEU A 11 15.44 20.97 -1.41
CA LEU A 11 14.20 21.71 -1.24
C LEU A 11 13.15 20.77 -0.65
N VAL A 12 12.88 20.91 0.63
CA VAL A 12 12.00 20.01 1.40
C VAL A 12 10.54 20.47 1.26
N ILE A 13 9.67 19.55 0.88
CA ILE A 13 8.23 19.80 0.77
C ILE A 13 7.57 19.53 2.11
N LEU A 14 6.98 20.55 2.70
CA LEU A 14 6.28 20.52 3.99
C LEU A 14 4.82 20.98 3.78
N GLU A 15 3.97 20.79 4.81
CA GLU A 15 2.56 21.22 4.78
C GLU A 15 2.39 22.71 4.51
N ASN A 16 3.34 23.55 4.96
CA ASN A 16 3.32 24.99 4.81
C ASN A 16 4.14 25.50 3.59
N GLY A 17 4.49 24.60 2.68
CA GLY A 17 5.22 24.91 1.45
C GLY A 17 6.65 24.40 1.42
N GLU A 18 7.38 24.83 0.40
CA GLU A 18 8.77 24.41 0.13
C GLU A 18 9.75 25.19 1.01
N GLN A 19 10.71 24.49 1.60
CA GLN A 19 11.74 25.13 2.43
C GLN A 19 13.12 24.50 2.20
N GLU A 20 14.15 25.33 2.18
CA GLU A 20 15.55 24.89 2.21
C GLU A 20 15.95 24.58 3.65
N VAL A 21 15.68 23.36 4.10
CA VAL A 21 15.95 22.86 5.46
C VAL A 21 16.57 21.46 5.40
N GLU A 22 17.12 21.02 6.52
CA GLU A 22 17.65 19.68 6.68
C GLU A 22 16.60 18.77 7.33
N VAL A 23 16.67 17.46 7.02
CA VAL A 23 15.83 16.43 7.62
C VAL A 23 16.71 15.44 8.39
N GLY A 24 16.57 15.44 9.70
CA GLY A 24 17.27 14.53 10.61
C GLY A 24 16.45 13.27 10.86
N ILE A 25 17.05 12.11 10.59
CA ILE A 25 16.43 10.78 10.74
C ILE A 25 17.12 10.04 11.90
N LYS A 26 16.30 9.46 12.76
CA LYS A 26 16.72 8.61 13.87
C LYS A 26 15.76 7.46 14.06
N ASP A 27 16.30 6.26 14.23
CA ASP A 27 15.54 5.02 14.44
C ASP A 27 14.45 4.81 13.36
N GLY A 28 14.80 5.12 12.10
CA GLY A 28 13.90 5.01 10.95
C GLY A 28 12.78 6.05 10.87
N LYS A 29 12.81 7.10 11.73
CA LYS A 29 11.77 8.15 11.78
C LYS A 29 12.38 9.52 11.54
N ILE A 30 11.59 10.44 10.98
CA ILE A 30 11.93 11.86 10.94
C ILE A 30 11.90 12.38 12.39
N ALA A 31 13.07 12.73 12.92
CA ALA A 31 13.21 13.19 14.31
C ALA A 31 13.33 14.72 14.42
N ALA A 32 13.77 15.40 13.37
CA ALA A 32 13.83 16.85 13.29
C ALA A 32 13.80 17.34 11.83
N ILE A 33 13.24 18.52 11.66
CA ILE A 33 13.31 19.31 10.43
C ILE A 33 13.73 20.73 10.81
N GLY A 34 14.75 21.29 10.18
CA GLY A 34 15.26 22.62 10.50
C GLY A 34 16.61 22.92 9.87
N GLN A 35 17.21 24.02 10.30
CA GLN A 35 18.53 24.42 9.84
C GLN A 35 19.60 23.94 10.82
N ASP A 36 20.80 23.70 10.34
CA ASP A 36 21.98 23.40 11.14
C ASP A 36 21.77 22.23 12.14
N LEU A 37 21.19 21.12 11.69
CA LEU A 37 20.97 19.93 12.52
C LEU A 37 22.27 19.26 12.98
N GLY A 38 23.41 19.76 12.51
CA GLY A 38 24.72 19.29 12.93
C GLY A 38 25.29 18.16 12.03
N THR A 39 25.86 17.15 12.66
CA THR A 39 26.49 16.02 11.99
C THR A 39 25.82 14.71 12.36
N SER A 40 25.95 13.72 11.49
CA SER A 40 25.49 12.36 11.72
C SER A 40 26.47 11.36 11.11
N ALA A 41 26.26 10.08 11.38
CA ALA A 41 27.06 9.02 10.78
C ALA A 41 26.90 8.96 9.25
N LYS A 42 25.75 9.37 8.73
CA LYS A 42 25.46 9.38 7.29
C LYS A 42 24.85 10.72 6.87
N ILE A 43 25.51 11.41 5.95
CA ILE A 43 24.98 12.61 5.27
C ILE A 43 24.48 12.20 3.89
N ILE A 44 23.25 12.56 3.58
CA ILE A 44 22.62 12.41 2.26
C ILE A 44 22.55 13.81 1.65
N ASP A 45 23.40 14.07 0.67
CA ASP A 45 23.39 15.35 -0.06
C ASP A 45 22.38 15.29 -1.19
N ALA A 46 21.29 16.03 -1.06
CA ALA A 46 20.22 16.10 -2.05
C ALA A 46 20.61 16.92 -3.29
N LYS A 47 21.73 17.66 -3.28
CA LYS A 47 22.28 18.41 -4.42
C LYS A 47 21.27 19.32 -5.11
N GLY A 48 20.43 20.00 -4.32
CA GLY A 48 19.38 20.87 -4.83
C GLY A 48 18.11 20.16 -5.31
N SER A 49 18.04 18.84 -5.14
CA SER A 49 16.84 18.09 -5.51
C SER A 49 15.68 18.34 -4.54
N ILE A 50 14.47 18.07 -5.00
CA ILE A 50 13.29 18.06 -4.15
C ILE A 50 13.36 16.87 -3.19
N VAL A 51 13.10 17.13 -1.93
CA VAL A 51 12.94 16.14 -0.87
C VAL A 51 11.48 16.17 -0.41
N SER A 52 10.73 15.18 -0.81
CA SER A 52 9.29 15.06 -0.50
C SER A 52 9.00 13.80 0.32
N PRO A 53 7.84 13.74 1.00
CA PRO A 53 7.30 12.46 1.44
C PRO A 53 7.27 11.46 0.28
N GLY A 54 7.49 10.18 0.57
CA GLY A 54 7.36 9.14 -0.43
C GLY A 54 5.93 9.06 -0.96
N MET A 55 5.78 8.77 -2.23
CA MET A 55 4.46 8.63 -2.84
C MET A 55 3.77 7.36 -2.34
N VAL A 56 2.46 7.45 -2.17
CA VAL A 56 1.57 6.31 -1.90
C VAL A 56 0.78 6.02 -3.16
N ASP A 57 0.94 4.81 -3.71
CA ASP A 57 0.10 4.34 -4.82
C ASP A 57 -1.00 3.43 -4.26
N ALA A 58 -2.22 3.94 -4.28
CA ALA A 58 -3.37 3.27 -3.68
C ALA A 58 -4.11 2.32 -4.65
N HIS A 59 -3.56 2.03 -5.83
CA HIS A 59 -4.20 1.13 -6.80
C HIS A 59 -3.17 0.37 -7.63
N VAL A 60 -2.64 -0.71 -7.06
CA VAL A 60 -1.58 -1.51 -7.69
C VAL A 60 -2.02 -2.96 -7.85
N HIS A 61 -1.60 -3.61 -8.92
CA HIS A 61 -1.81 -5.02 -9.19
C HIS A 61 -0.44 -5.71 -9.34
N ILE A 62 0.08 -6.26 -8.24
CA ILE A 62 1.34 -7.03 -8.24
C ILE A 62 1.12 -8.45 -8.77
N THR A 63 -0.05 -9.02 -8.48
CA THR A 63 -0.46 -10.34 -8.98
C THR A 63 0.44 -11.47 -8.49
N GLU A 64 0.67 -11.56 -7.20
CA GLU A 64 1.33 -12.69 -6.56
C GLU A 64 0.58 -13.07 -5.27
N PRO A 65 0.18 -14.36 -5.08
CA PRO A 65 0.46 -15.51 -5.96
C PRO A 65 -0.29 -15.47 -7.28
N GLY A 66 0.25 -16.13 -8.30
CA GLY A 66 -0.32 -16.21 -9.66
C GLY A 66 -1.19 -17.45 -9.91
N GLY A 67 -1.19 -18.40 -8.97
CA GLY A 67 -2.04 -19.60 -8.98
C GLY A 67 -1.79 -20.55 -10.18
N GLY A 68 -0.60 -20.53 -10.76
CA GLY A 68 -0.27 -21.30 -11.96
C GLY A 68 -0.71 -20.65 -13.28
N TYR A 69 -1.56 -19.63 -13.22
CA TYR A 69 -2.07 -18.93 -14.42
C TYR A 69 -1.32 -17.64 -14.72
N ARG A 70 -0.77 -17.00 -13.66
CA ARG A 70 -0.14 -15.69 -13.73
C ARG A 70 1.21 -15.64 -13.00
N ASP A 71 1.85 -16.78 -12.85
CA ASP A 71 3.13 -16.90 -12.13
C ASP A 71 4.27 -16.18 -12.86
N GLU A 72 4.11 -15.91 -14.16
CA GLU A 72 5.06 -15.14 -14.96
C GLU A 72 4.82 -13.61 -14.91
N TRP A 73 3.79 -13.16 -14.19
CA TRP A 73 3.55 -11.74 -14.01
C TRP A 73 4.57 -11.15 -13.04
N GLU A 74 4.55 -9.82 -12.88
CA GLU A 74 5.65 -9.08 -12.28
C GLU A 74 6.05 -9.55 -10.86
N GLY A 75 5.10 -9.84 -9.99
CA GLY A 75 5.33 -10.28 -8.62
C GLY A 75 5.93 -9.21 -7.69
N TYR A 76 6.06 -9.54 -6.40
CA TYR A 76 6.45 -8.59 -5.36
C TYR A 76 7.90 -8.09 -5.49
N ASP A 77 8.86 -8.95 -5.80
CA ASP A 77 10.27 -8.52 -5.87
C ASP A 77 10.45 -7.44 -6.94
N THR A 78 9.99 -7.69 -8.15
CA THR A 78 10.17 -6.75 -9.28
C THR A 78 9.26 -5.52 -9.12
N GLY A 79 7.97 -5.72 -8.79
CA GLY A 79 7.01 -4.62 -8.69
C GLY A 79 7.35 -3.64 -7.56
N THR A 80 7.74 -4.12 -6.38
CA THR A 80 8.11 -3.23 -5.27
C THR A 80 9.45 -2.54 -5.49
N ARG A 81 10.40 -3.18 -6.19
CA ARG A 81 11.66 -2.51 -6.61
C ARG A 81 11.41 -1.42 -7.65
N ALA A 82 10.51 -1.68 -8.61
CA ALA A 82 10.10 -0.67 -9.59
C ALA A 82 9.44 0.52 -8.90
N SER A 83 8.53 0.26 -7.93
CA SER A 83 7.89 1.27 -7.10
C SER A 83 8.93 2.13 -6.35
N ALA A 84 9.86 1.51 -5.65
CA ALA A 84 10.95 2.20 -4.95
C ALA A 84 11.78 3.07 -5.90
N LYS A 85 12.11 2.56 -7.08
CA LYS A 85 12.85 3.29 -8.11
C LYS A 85 12.10 4.52 -8.62
N GLY A 86 10.76 4.46 -8.67
CA GLY A 86 9.88 5.55 -9.06
C GLY A 86 9.60 6.56 -7.95
N GLY A 87 10.08 6.33 -6.71
CA GLY A 87 9.81 7.18 -5.55
C GLY A 87 8.50 6.87 -4.83
N VAL A 88 7.84 5.77 -5.19
CA VAL A 88 6.71 5.21 -4.44
C VAL A 88 7.27 4.42 -3.26
N THR A 89 6.86 4.76 -2.06
CA THR A 89 7.34 4.14 -0.82
C THR A 89 6.30 3.25 -0.15
N THR A 90 5.06 3.38 -0.55
CA THR A 90 3.93 2.58 -0.06
C THR A 90 2.99 2.26 -1.22
N ILE A 91 2.61 1.02 -1.35
CA ILE A 91 1.59 0.59 -2.31
C ILE A 91 0.42 -0.06 -1.58
N ILE A 92 -0.78 0.11 -2.12
CA ILE A 92 -1.96 -0.62 -1.66
C ILE A 92 -2.41 -1.53 -2.79
N GLU A 93 -2.17 -2.81 -2.59
CA GLU A 93 -2.41 -3.80 -3.63
C GLU A 93 -3.87 -4.23 -3.67
N MET A 94 -4.39 -4.33 -4.90
CA MET A 94 -5.76 -4.74 -5.18
C MET A 94 -6.00 -6.22 -4.80
N PRO A 95 -7.25 -6.62 -4.50
CA PRO A 95 -7.57 -7.99 -4.09
C PRO A 95 -7.58 -9.01 -5.24
N LEU A 96 -7.42 -8.54 -6.46
CA LEU A 96 -7.27 -9.33 -7.68
C LEU A 96 -6.18 -8.63 -8.52
N ASN A 97 -5.56 -9.18 -9.45
CA ASN A 97 -5.59 -10.39 -10.25
C ASN A 97 -4.76 -11.58 -9.69
N GLN A 98 -4.40 -11.57 -8.45
CA GLN A 98 -3.79 -12.75 -7.81
C GLN A 98 -4.79 -13.92 -7.81
N VAL A 99 -4.29 -15.12 -7.66
CA VAL A 99 -5.09 -16.35 -7.58
C VAL A 99 -4.58 -17.20 -6.41
N PRO A 100 -5.40 -17.42 -5.38
CA PRO A 100 -6.77 -16.95 -5.21
C PRO A 100 -6.88 -15.44 -4.98
N ALA A 101 -8.03 -14.85 -5.31
CA ALA A 101 -8.31 -13.46 -4.98
C ALA A 101 -8.40 -13.25 -3.46
N THR A 102 -8.08 -12.04 -2.95
CA THR A 102 -8.10 -11.73 -1.52
C THR A 102 -9.52 -11.50 -1.03
N VAL A 103 -10.24 -12.57 -0.69
CA VAL A 103 -11.66 -12.51 -0.32
C VAL A 103 -11.98 -13.14 1.04
N ASP A 104 -10.98 -13.74 1.70
CA ASP A 104 -11.08 -14.41 3.00
C ASP A 104 -9.73 -14.40 3.73
N GLU A 105 -9.70 -14.95 4.95
CA GLU A 105 -8.49 -15.04 5.76
C GLU A 105 -7.40 -15.87 5.08
N GLU A 106 -7.74 -17.00 4.45
CA GLU A 106 -6.75 -17.88 3.84
C GLU A 106 -6.02 -17.16 2.70
N SER A 107 -6.75 -16.51 1.80
CA SER A 107 -6.20 -15.80 0.66
C SER A 107 -5.34 -14.58 1.04
N ILE A 108 -5.70 -13.84 2.09
CA ILE A 108 -4.86 -12.73 2.59
C ILE A 108 -3.57 -13.24 3.23
N GLN A 109 -3.61 -14.37 3.94
CA GLN A 109 -2.42 -14.98 4.53
C GLN A 109 -1.48 -15.54 3.46
N GLU A 110 -2.00 -16.14 2.39
CA GLU A 110 -1.21 -16.55 1.23
C GLU A 110 -0.52 -15.38 0.56
N LYS A 111 -1.24 -14.26 0.39
CA LYS A 111 -0.68 -13.00 -0.13
C LYS A 111 0.49 -12.52 0.72
N PHE A 112 0.33 -12.41 2.02
CA PHE A 112 1.41 -11.98 2.92
C PHE A 112 2.60 -12.93 2.90
N LYS A 113 2.35 -14.24 2.81
CA LYS A 113 3.39 -15.25 2.67
C LYS A 113 4.17 -15.09 1.36
N ALA A 114 3.46 -14.82 0.25
CA ALA A 114 4.09 -14.60 -1.06
C ALA A 114 5.02 -13.38 -1.07
N GLY A 115 4.64 -12.29 -0.37
CA GLY A 115 5.44 -11.07 -0.25
C GLY A 115 6.62 -11.16 0.72
N LYS A 116 6.67 -12.18 1.60
CA LYS A 116 7.66 -12.25 2.66
C LYS A 116 9.09 -12.29 2.14
N GLY A 117 9.90 -11.30 2.54
CA GLY A 117 11.31 -11.19 2.17
C GLY A 117 11.58 -10.66 0.75
N LYS A 118 10.52 -10.25 0.03
CA LYS A 118 10.63 -9.71 -1.34
C LYS A 118 10.38 -8.20 -1.42
N LEU A 119 9.82 -7.60 -0.36
CA LEU A 119 9.33 -6.22 -0.40
C LEU A 119 10.46 -5.19 -0.34
N SER A 120 10.47 -4.25 -1.26
CA SER A 120 11.35 -3.08 -1.28
C SER A 120 10.66 -1.79 -0.83
N VAL A 121 9.33 -1.81 -0.70
CA VAL A 121 8.48 -0.73 -0.17
C VAL A 121 7.44 -1.32 0.77
N ASP A 122 6.75 -0.47 1.54
CA ASP A 122 5.62 -0.91 2.34
C ASP A 122 4.45 -1.33 1.45
N VAL A 123 3.80 -2.43 1.83
CA VAL A 123 2.68 -3.00 1.08
C VAL A 123 1.49 -3.20 2.01
N ALA A 124 0.39 -2.52 1.71
CA ALA A 124 -0.91 -2.79 2.28
C ALA A 124 -1.80 -3.53 1.27
N SER A 125 -2.93 -4.07 1.70
CA SER A 125 -3.83 -4.82 0.83
C SER A 125 -5.26 -4.36 0.94
N TYR A 126 -5.95 -4.36 -0.19
CA TYR A 126 -7.41 -4.36 -0.24
C TYR A 126 -7.94 -5.78 0.01
N GLY A 127 -9.11 -5.84 0.64
CA GLY A 127 -9.99 -7.02 0.62
C GLY A 127 -11.02 -6.93 -0.50
N GLY A 128 -11.43 -8.06 -1.05
CA GLY A 128 -12.50 -8.14 -2.02
C GLY A 128 -13.86 -8.33 -1.37
N LEU A 129 -14.86 -7.55 -1.78
CA LEU A 129 -16.25 -7.79 -1.43
C LEU A 129 -16.90 -8.59 -2.56
N VAL A 130 -17.35 -9.78 -2.23
CA VAL A 130 -17.98 -10.74 -3.14
C VAL A 130 -19.24 -11.31 -2.50
N PRO A 131 -20.19 -11.87 -3.25
CA PRO A 131 -21.50 -12.29 -2.70
C PRO A 131 -21.39 -13.21 -1.48
N PHE A 132 -20.42 -14.09 -1.44
CA PHE A 132 -20.33 -15.09 -0.37
C PHE A 132 -19.68 -14.57 0.93
N ASN A 133 -18.98 -13.43 0.92
CA ASN A 133 -18.31 -12.90 2.12
C ASN A 133 -19.00 -11.66 2.73
N LEU A 134 -20.14 -11.24 2.21
CA LEU A 134 -20.89 -10.10 2.74
C LEU A 134 -21.38 -10.35 4.17
N ASP A 135 -21.63 -11.60 4.53
CA ASP A 135 -22.12 -12.00 5.84
C ASP A 135 -20.95 -12.55 6.70
N GLY A 136 -20.17 -11.65 7.29
CA GLY A 136 -19.13 -11.99 8.27
C GLY A 136 -17.72 -12.06 7.74
N GLY A 137 -17.47 -12.42 6.49
CA GLY A 137 -16.12 -12.51 5.91
C GLY A 137 -15.38 -11.16 5.84
N ILE A 138 -16.12 -10.06 5.83
CA ILE A 138 -15.54 -8.71 5.91
C ILE A 138 -14.78 -8.52 7.22
N GLN A 139 -15.33 -8.99 8.34
CA GLN A 139 -14.68 -8.89 9.64
C GLN A 139 -13.40 -9.73 9.70
N GLU A 140 -13.35 -10.85 9.02
CA GLU A 140 -12.13 -11.68 8.94
C GLU A 140 -11.02 -10.93 8.19
N LEU A 141 -11.34 -10.32 7.06
CA LEU A 141 -10.41 -9.49 6.31
C LEU A 141 -9.92 -8.28 7.13
N ASP A 142 -10.81 -7.61 7.87
CA ASP A 142 -10.47 -6.52 8.78
C ASP A 142 -9.49 -6.97 9.86
N ASN A 143 -9.76 -8.08 10.50
CA ASN A 143 -8.91 -8.66 11.55
C ASN A 143 -7.52 -9.04 11.02
N ASN A 144 -7.42 -9.32 9.73
CA ASN A 144 -6.18 -9.61 9.03
C ASN A 144 -5.50 -8.37 8.42
N GLY A 145 -6.01 -7.16 8.68
CA GLY A 145 -5.32 -5.90 8.41
C GLY A 145 -5.46 -5.38 6.99
N VAL A 146 -6.53 -5.72 6.27
CA VAL A 146 -6.85 -5.01 5.02
C VAL A 146 -7.18 -3.55 5.33
N VAL A 147 -6.76 -2.64 4.46
CA VAL A 147 -6.92 -1.20 4.68
C VAL A 147 -8.13 -0.61 3.96
N ALA A 148 -8.68 -1.32 2.98
CA ALA A 148 -9.84 -0.90 2.20
C ALA A 148 -10.47 -2.10 1.48
N TYR A 149 -11.58 -1.88 0.81
CA TYR A 149 -12.30 -2.91 0.07
C TYR A 149 -12.54 -2.51 -1.37
N LYS A 150 -12.56 -3.53 -2.24
CA LYS A 150 -12.95 -3.40 -3.63
C LYS A 150 -14.09 -4.35 -3.94
N CYS A 151 -15.09 -3.88 -4.68
CA CYS A 151 -16.13 -4.72 -5.26
C CYS A 151 -16.40 -4.33 -6.71
N PHE A 152 -17.03 -5.22 -7.43
CA PHE A 152 -17.60 -4.95 -8.75
C PHE A 152 -19.12 -5.05 -8.68
N VAL A 153 -19.80 -4.06 -9.24
CA VAL A 153 -21.27 -4.06 -9.44
C VAL A 153 -21.63 -4.43 -10.89
N ALA A 154 -20.66 -4.82 -11.68
CA ALA A 154 -20.81 -5.31 -13.05
C ALA A 154 -19.93 -6.54 -13.23
N THR A 155 -20.21 -7.35 -14.25
CA THR A 155 -19.40 -8.51 -14.58
C THR A 155 -17.94 -8.11 -14.75
N CYS A 156 -17.04 -8.78 -14.05
CA CYS A 156 -15.61 -8.54 -14.12
C CYS A 156 -14.86 -9.80 -14.51
N GLY A 157 -13.70 -9.59 -15.15
CA GLY A 157 -12.66 -10.56 -15.36
C GLY A 157 -13.05 -11.83 -16.12
N ASP A 158 -12.11 -12.75 -16.15
CA ASP A 158 -12.31 -14.10 -16.66
C ASP A 158 -12.73 -15.01 -15.51
N ARG A 159 -14.02 -15.38 -15.48
CA ARG A 159 -14.59 -16.25 -14.44
C ARG A 159 -13.95 -17.64 -14.36
N SER A 160 -13.23 -18.07 -15.36
CA SER A 160 -12.51 -19.34 -15.32
C SER A 160 -11.23 -19.28 -14.48
N ILE A 161 -10.70 -18.08 -14.29
CA ILE A 161 -9.47 -17.83 -13.53
C ILE A 161 -9.78 -17.09 -12.21
N GLU A 162 -10.72 -16.14 -12.25
CA GLU A 162 -11.08 -15.26 -11.13
C GLU A 162 -12.49 -15.57 -10.62
N GLY A 163 -12.86 -16.86 -10.62
CA GLY A 163 -14.19 -17.31 -10.21
C GLY A 163 -14.60 -16.88 -8.80
N ASP A 164 -13.61 -16.68 -7.93
CA ASP A 164 -13.84 -16.26 -6.54
C ASP A 164 -14.13 -14.77 -6.42
N PHE A 165 -13.78 -13.96 -7.44
CA PHE A 165 -14.07 -12.53 -7.45
C PHE A 165 -15.31 -12.21 -8.28
N MET A 166 -16.45 -12.63 -7.78
CA MET A 166 -17.74 -12.39 -8.44
C MET A 166 -18.24 -10.96 -8.17
N ASN A 167 -18.99 -10.41 -9.15
CA ASN A 167 -19.69 -9.17 -8.96
C ASN A 167 -20.84 -9.31 -7.95
N VAL A 168 -21.12 -8.24 -7.21
CA VAL A 168 -22.29 -8.12 -6.36
C VAL A 168 -23.44 -7.53 -7.16
N ASP A 169 -24.62 -8.15 -7.09
CA ASP A 169 -25.76 -7.84 -7.96
C ASP A 169 -26.67 -6.75 -7.40
N ASP A 170 -26.44 -6.30 -6.16
CA ASP A 170 -27.23 -5.26 -5.53
C ASP A 170 -26.38 -4.24 -4.76
N TYR A 171 -27.01 -3.21 -4.22
CA TYR A 171 -26.36 -2.16 -3.45
C TYR A 171 -26.12 -2.53 -1.98
N SER A 172 -26.34 -3.78 -1.57
CA SER A 172 -26.10 -4.20 -0.17
C SER A 172 -24.66 -3.94 0.30
N PRO A 173 -23.61 -4.10 -0.53
CA PRO A 173 -22.25 -3.68 -0.16
C PRO A 173 -22.12 -2.20 0.18
N VAL A 174 -23.00 -1.34 -0.33
CA VAL A 174 -22.95 0.09 -0.03
C VAL A 174 -23.18 0.37 1.45
N SER A 175 -23.95 -0.46 2.15
CA SER A 175 -24.13 -0.32 3.60
C SER A 175 -22.85 -0.57 4.38
N TYR A 176 -21.99 -1.48 3.95
CA TYR A 176 -20.69 -1.76 4.58
C TYR A 176 -19.66 -0.67 4.24
N THR A 177 -19.64 -0.19 3.01
CA THR A 177 -18.78 0.94 2.62
C THR A 177 -19.18 2.23 3.34
N HIS A 178 -20.46 2.43 3.63
CA HIS A 178 -20.94 3.57 4.42
C HIS A 178 -20.50 3.51 5.88
N LEU A 179 -20.43 2.35 6.49
CA LEU A 179 -19.92 2.20 7.86
C LEU A 179 -18.45 2.63 7.94
N ARG A 180 -17.62 2.27 6.98
CA ARG A 180 -16.23 2.71 6.92
C ARG A 180 -16.05 4.15 6.46
N ALA A 181 -16.83 4.61 5.49
CA ALA A 181 -16.80 6.01 5.08
C ALA A 181 -17.16 6.96 6.24
N HIS A 182 -18.00 6.53 7.18
CA HIS A 182 -18.29 7.25 8.41
C HIS A 182 -17.09 7.34 9.36
N GLU A 183 -16.25 6.32 9.42
CA GLU A 183 -15.02 6.35 10.23
C GLU A 183 -13.93 7.19 9.59
N THR A 184 -13.76 7.14 8.28
CA THR A 184 -12.81 7.97 7.54
C THR A 184 -13.24 9.43 7.45
N GLY A 185 -14.53 9.72 7.43
CA GLY A 185 -15.07 11.09 7.46
C GLY A 185 -14.86 11.83 8.79
N ARG A 186 -14.38 11.17 9.84
CA ARG A 186 -14.01 11.81 11.12
C ARG A 186 -12.57 12.30 11.16
N ASN A 187 -11.77 11.94 10.19
CA ASN A 187 -10.34 12.26 10.10
C ASN A 187 -9.98 13.21 8.94
N LEU A 188 -10.99 13.88 8.33
CA LEU A 188 -10.81 14.93 7.33
C LEU A 188 -11.13 16.31 7.91
#